data_d4d3a4b495fbfa2136d1decff18d50bf
#
_entry.id   d4d3a4b495fbfa2136d1decff18d50bf
#
_cell.length_a   1.000
_cell.length_b   1.000
_cell.length_c   1.000
_cell.angle_alpha   90.00
_cell.angle_beta   90.00
_cell.angle_gamma   90.00
#
_symmetry.space_group_name_H-M   'P 1'
#
loop_
_entity.id
_entity.type
_entity.pdbx_description
1 polymer ?
#
loop_
_entity_poly.entity_id
_entity_poly.type
_entity_poly.pdbx_seq_one_letter_code
_entity_poly.pdbx_strand_id
1 'polypeptide(L)'
;DEDGCLHCGICRKRKQMKVSLMGFEHVVSCLCECEVKARQELDEKMQWEEAQRQLYQRKSVGLRERRFWEWKLENDNGSNQKILIARQYVENWTDMKRKNVGLLLMGPVGTGKSFFAGCIANALLEQGERVMMTNFSRILNEMTSYQADKNQIIQNLVDYPLLIIDDLGIERNSEFALEQVYNVIDSRYCKMLPLIATTNL
;
A
#
# COMPACT_ATOMS: atom_id res chain seq x y z
N ASP A 1 -42.01 -31.47 9.64
CA ASP A 1 -42.87 -31.07 8.51
C ASP A 1 -43.26 -32.32 7.69
N GLU A 2 -44.30 -32.22 6.86
CA GLU A 2 -44.89 -33.34 6.11
C GLU A 2 -43.89 -34.05 5.15
N ASP A 3 -42.80 -33.41 4.78
CA ASP A 3 -41.75 -33.95 3.91
C ASP A 3 -40.61 -34.68 4.66
N GLY A 4 -40.67 -34.71 6.00
CA GLY A 4 -39.67 -35.34 6.87
C GLY A 4 -38.29 -34.66 6.88
N CYS A 5 -38.18 -33.41 6.39
CA CYS A 5 -36.95 -32.62 6.37
C CYS A 5 -37.00 -31.51 7.43
N LEU A 6 -35.83 -31.16 7.94
CA LEU A 6 -35.70 -29.99 8.83
C LEU A 6 -35.85 -28.68 8.07
N HIS A 7 -36.60 -27.75 8.64
CA HIS A 7 -36.81 -26.40 8.11
C HIS A 7 -36.26 -25.35 9.09
N CYS A 8 -35.88 -24.21 8.56
CA CYS A 8 -35.37 -23.10 9.35
C CYS A 8 -36.51 -22.45 10.15
N GLY A 9 -36.34 -22.25 11.47
CA GLY A 9 -37.30 -21.61 12.32
C GLY A 9 -37.56 -20.12 11.98
N ILE A 10 -36.66 -19.47 11.23
CA ILE A 10 -36.76 -18.06 10.85
C ILE A 10 -37.38 -17.90 9.45
N CYS A 11 -36.71 -18.44 8.41
CA CYS A 11 -37.13 -18.27 7.01
C CYS A 11 -37.98 -19.41 6.47
N ARG A 12 -38.22 -20.44 7.25
CA ARG A 12 -39.00 -21.65 6.92
C ARG A 12 -38.54 -22.41 5.69
N LYS A 13 -37.37 -22.07 5.15
CA LYS A 13 -36.73 -22.82 4.05
C LYS A 13 -36.13 -24.13 4.56
N ARG A 14 -35.97 -25.12 3.68
CA ARG A 14 -35.36 -26.42 4.03
C ARG A 14 -33.91 -26.25 4.50
N LYS A 15 -33.54 -27.02 5.52
CA LYS A 15 -32.17 -27.20 6.02
C LYS A 15 -31.63 -28.59 5.72
N GLN A 16 -32.44 -29.42 5.08
CA GLN A 16 -32.05 -30.74 4.63
C GLN A 16 -32.64 -30.99 3.24
N MET A 17 -31.92 -31.76 2.45
CA MET A 17 -32.41 -32.26 1.16
C MET A 17 -32.11 -33.76 1.03
N LYS A 18 -32.99 -34.50 0.36
CA LYS A 18 -32.79 -35.88 0.01
C LYS A 18 -32.05 -35.94 -1.31
N VAL A 19 -30.93 -36.65 -1.35
CA VAL A 19 -30.14 -36.86 -2.58
C VAL A 19 -30.00 -38.35 -2.78
N SER A 20 -30.22 -38.82 -4.02
CA SER A 20 -30.00 -40.20 -4.38
C SER A 20 -28.58 -40.37 -4.91
N LEU A 21 -27.78 -41.20 -4.24
CA LEU A 21 -26.42 -41.53 -4.65
C LEU A 21 -26.26 -43.05 -4.74
N MET A 22 -25.82 -43.55 -5.87
CA MET A 22 -25.64 -45.00 -6.11
C MET A 22 -26.89 -45.87 -5.79
N GLY A 23 -28.10 -45.31 -5.98
CA GLY A 23 -29.35 -46.04 -5.72
C GLY A 23 -29.83 -45.96 -4.27
N PHE A 24 -29.14 -45.26 -3.38
CA PHE A 24 -29.54 -45.06 -1.99
C PHE A 24 -29.93 -43.59 -1.75
N GLU A 25 -30.98 -43.40 -0.96
CA GLU A 25 -31.41 -42.03 -0.53
C GLU A 25 -30.58 -41.62 0.69
N HIS A 26 -29.95 -40.45 0.58
CA HIS A 26 -29.24 -39.82 1.68
C HIS A 26 -29.87 -38.49 2.02
N VAL A 27 -29.99 -38.18 3.31
CA VAL A 27 -30.41 -36.84 3.78
C VAL A 27 -29.15 -36.04 4.07
N VAL A 28 -28.95 -34.99 3.31
CA VAL A 28 -27.81 -34.08 3.47
C VAL A 28 -28.28 -32.74 4.03
N SER A 29 -27.49 -32.14 4.89
CA SER A 29 -27.77 -30.79 5.40
C SER A 29 -27.48 -29.75 4.33
N CYS A 30 -28.34 -28.75 4.24
CA CYS A 30 -28.16 -27.58 3.40
C CYS A 30 -28.40 -26.29 4.20
N LEU A 31 -27.70 -25.23 3.80
CA LEU A 31 -27.91 -23.91 4.44
C LEU A 31 -29.22 -23.31 3.92
N CYS A 32 -29.99 -22.72 4.81
CA CYS A 32 -31.14 -21.90 4.39
C CYS A 32 -30.67 -20.50 3.95
N GLU A 33 -31.57 -19.75 3.29
CA GLU A 33 -31.23 -18.42 2.77
C GLU A 33 -30.71 -17.44 3.83
N CYS A 34 -31.25 -17.49 5.06
CA CYS A 34 -30.81 -16.62 6.14
C CYS A 34 -29.42 -17.04 6.67
N GLU A 35 -29.09 -18.32 6.69
CA GLU A 35 -27.72 -18.77 7.04
C GLU A 35 -26.71 -18.43 5.96
N VAL A 36 -27.09 -18.54 4.69
CA VAL A 36 -26.24 -18.12 3.57
C VAL A 36 -25.94 -16.63 3.67
N LYS A 37 -26.98 -15.79 3.88
CA LYS A 37 -26.79 -14.33 4.06
C LYS A 37 -25.90 -14.01 5.27
N ALA A 38 -26.19 -14.60 6.42
CA ALA A 38 -25.39 -14.37 7.63
C ALA A 38 -23.93 -14.77 7.44
N ARG A 39 -23.68 -15.86 6.69
CA ARG A 39 -22.32 -16.29 6.36
C ARG A 39 -21.63 -15.32 5.41
N GLN A 40 -22.33 -14.85 4.39
CA GLN A 40 -21.80 -13.84 3.46
C GLN A 40 -21.42 -12.53 4.19
N GLU A 41 -22.32 -12.02 5.04
CA GLU A 41 -22.06 -10.81 5.84
C GLU A 41 -20.84 -11.00 6.75
N LEU A 42 -20.69 -12.18 7.36
CA LEU A 42 -19.53 -12.48 8.19
C LEU A 42 -18.24 -12.56 7.37
N ASP A 43 -18.28 -13.23 6.23
CA ASP A 43 -17.13 -13.36 5.32
C ASP A 43 -16.70 -11.98 4.78
N GLU A 44 -17.65 -11.13 4.38
CA GLU A 44 -17.37 -9.75 3.94
C GLU A 44 -16.75 -8.92 5.06
N LYS A 45 -17.27 -9.03 6.28
CA LYS A 45 -16.70 -8.35 7.46
C LYS A 45 -15.27 -8.80 7.74
N MET A 46 -15.01 -10.11 7.73
CA MET A 46 -13.68 -10.66 7.93
C MET A 46 -12.68 -10.22 6.85
N GLN A 47 -13.12 -10.19 5.58
CA GLN A 47 -12.29 -9.70 4.47
C GLN A 47 -11.97 -8.21 4.63
N TRP A 48 -12.95 -7.40 5.03
CA TRP A 48 -12.75 -5.98 5.29
C TRP A 48 -11.76 -5.74 6.43
N GLU A 49 -11.93 -6.43 7.57
CA GLU A 49 -11.01 -6.33 8.72
C GLU A 49 -9.58 -6.74 8.35
N GLU A 50 -9.43 -7.80 7.58
CA GLU A 50 -8.12 -8.25 7.10
C GLU A 50 -7.48 -7.23 6.16
N ALA A 51 -8.24 -6.65 5.22
CA ALA A 51 -7.77 -5.60 4.32
C ALA A 51 -7.30 -4.36 5.10
N GLN A 52 -8.06 -3.93 6.13
CA GLN A 52 -7.67 -2.81 7.00
C GLN A 52 -6.38 -3.12 7.77
N ARG A 53 -6.25 -4.32 8.31
CA ARG A 53 -5.03 -4.75 9.01
C ARG A 53 -3.82 -4.74 8.10
N GLN A 54 -3.96 -5.25 6.88
CA GLN A 54 -2.87 -5.25 5.89
C GLN A 54 -2.49 -3.84 5.45
N LEU A 55 -3.48 -2.96 5.25
CA LEU A 55 -3.23 -1.55 4.92
C LEU A 55 -2.49 -0.85 6.07
N TYR A 56 -2.92 -1.06 7.31
CA TYR A 56 -2.24 -0.53 8.48
C TYR A 56 -0.78 -0.98 8.54
N GLN A 57 -0.51 -2.26 8.32
CA GLN A 57 0.86 -2.80 8.29
C GLN A 57 1.67 -2.17 7.16
N ARG A 58 1.13 -2.06 5.94
CA ARG A 58 1.83 -1.40 4.82
C ARG A 58 2.14 0.06 5.13
N LYS A 59 1.19 0.81 5.70
CA LYS A 59 1.41 2.21 6.08
C LYS A 59 2.44 2.34 7.20
N SER A 60 2.42 1.48 8.21
CA SER A 60 3.36 1.53 9.33
C SER A 60 4.82 1.28 8.93
N VAL A 61 5.03 0.46 7.91
CA VAL A 61 6.36 0.19 7.36
C VAL A 61 6.75 1.25 6.32
N GLY A 62 5.85 1.58 5.41
CA GLY A 62 6.13 2.45 4.26
C GLY A 62 6.11 3.95 4.57
N LEU A 63 5.29 4.37 5.54
CA LEU A 63 5.16 5.77 5.94
C LEU A 63 5.57 5.91 7.41
N ARG A 64 6.87 6.09 7.65
CA ARG A 64 7.43 6.11 9.01
C ARG A 64 6.94 7.27 9.88
N GLU A 65 6.39 8.34 9.28
CA GLU A 65 5.80 9.47 9.99
C GLU A 65 4.28 9.43 9.88
N ARG A 66 3.58 9.42 11.02
CA ARG A 66 2.11 9.33 11.05
C ARG A 66 1.41 10.49 10.34
N ARG A 67 2.05 11.68 10.28
CA ARG A 67 1.48 12.83 9.55
C ARG A 67 1.23 12.51 8.07
N PHE A 68 2.05 11.63 7.47
CA PHE A 68 1.89 11.23 6.07
C PHE A 68 0.65 10.35 5.83
N TRP A 69 0.13 9.67 6.86
CA TRP A 69 -1.00 8.75 6.74
C TRP A 69 -2.31 9.44 6.35
N GLU A 70 -2.44 10.72 6.69
CA GLU A 70 -3.62 11.53 6.40
C GLU A 70 -3.55 12.25 5.04
N TRP A 71 -2.43 12.15 4.34
CA TRP A 71 -2.23 12.82 3.07
C TRP A 71 -2.87 12.03 1.93
N LYS A 72 -4.07 12.44 1.54
CA LYS A 72 -4.87 11.82 0.48
C LYS A 72 -5.10 12.77 -0.66
N LEU A 73 -5.26 12.20 -1.87
CA LEU A 73 -5.57 12.98 -3.08
C LEU A 73 -6.91 13.73 -2.98
N GLU A 74 -7.83 13.23 -2.15
CA GLU A 74 -9.13 13.84 -1.87
C GLU A 74 -9.04 15.06 -0.95
N ASN A 75 -7.95 15.16 -0.16
CA ASN A 75 -7.73 16.28 0.77
C ASN A 75 -7.14 17.51 0.08
N ASP A 76 -6.89 17.45 -1.24
CA ASP A 76 -6.48 18.64 -1.99
C ASP A 76 -7.62 19.65 -2.05
N ASN A 77 -7.31 20.89 -1.70
CA ASN A 77 -8.27 22.00 -1.69
C ASN A 77 -8.51 22.62 -3.09
N GLY A 78 -8.00 21.99 -4.15
CA GLY A 78 -8.09 22.45 -5.52
C GLY A 78 -7.13 23.58 -5.88
N SER A 79 -6.27 24.00 -4.96
CA SER A 79 -5.29 25.07 -5.20
C SER A 79 -4.08 24.63 -6.03
N ASN A 80 -3.83 23.31 -6.09
CA ASN A 80 -2.68 22.76 -6.79
C ASN A 80 -3.09 21.95 -8.03
N GLN A 81 -3.08 22.61 -9.18
CA GLN A 81 -3.37 21.92 -10.46
C GLN A 81 -2.48 20.70 -10.73
N LYS A 82 -1.30 20.62 -10.10
CA LYS A 82 -0.37 19.50 -10.25
C LYS A 82 -0.87 18.22 -9.58
N ILE A 83 -1.89 18.27 -8.72
CA ILE A 83 -2.47 17.07 -8.09
C ILE A 83 -3.05 16.10 -9.14
N LEU A 84 -3.45 16.59 -10.30
CA LEU A 84 -3.88 15.76 -11.43
C LEU A 84 -2.74 14.86 -11.92
N ILE A 85 -1.49 15.33 -11.88
CA ILE A 85 -0.33 14.53 -12.24
C ILE A 85 -0.15 13.39 -11.24
N ALA A 86 -0.38 13.63 -9.94
CA ALA A 86 -0.34 12.57 -8.92
C ALA A 86 -1.40 11.51 -9.18
N ARG A 87 -2.64 11.92 -9.52
CA ARG A 87 -3.72 10.99 -9.88
C ARG A 87 -3.34 10.15 -11.10
N GLN A 88 -2.91 10.79 -12.18
CA GLN A 88 -2.48 10.10 -13.40
C GLN A 88 -1.31 9.14 -13.15
N TYR A 89 -0.35 9.53 -12.29
CA TYR A 89 0.77 8.68 -11.93
C TYR A 89 0.29 7.40 -11.21
N VAL A 90 -0.63 7.54 -10.25
CA VAL A 90 -1.22 6.42 -9.50
C VAL A 90 -2.10 5.54 -10.40
N GLU A 91 -2.96 6.13 -11.21
CA GLU A 91 -3.85 5.41 -12.14
C GLU A 91 -3.05 4.59 -13.17
N ASN A 92 -1.91 5.11 -13.62
CA ASN A 92 -1.04 4.45 -14.59
C ASN A 92 0.17 3.75 -13.93
N TRP A 93 0.11 3.44 -12.63
CA TRP A 93 1.25 2.93 -11.87
C TRP A 93 1.96 1.74 -12.51
N THR A 94 1.22 0.78 -13.02
CA THR A 94 1.79 -0.42 -13.69
C THR A 94 2.72 -0.02 -14.85
N ASP A 95 2.32 0.97 -15.64
CA ASP A 95 3.13 1.48 -16.75
C ASP A 95 4.30 2.33 -16.27
N MET A 96 4.09 3.18 -15.25
CA MET A 96 5.15 3.99 -14.64
C MET A 96 6.26 3.11 -14.07
N LYS A 97 5.87 2.05 -13.36
CA LYS A 97 6.78 1.05 -12.80
C LYS A 97 7.55 0.33 -13.91
N ARG A 98 6.87 -0.17 -14.93
CA ARG A 98 7.48 -0.88 -16.05
C ARG A 98 8.48 -0.04 -16.84
N LYS A 99 8.16 1.26 -17.01
CA LYS A 99 8.98 2.22 -17.74
C LYS A 99 10.04 2.91 -16.87
N ASN A 100 10.12 2.59 -15.60
CA ASN A 100 10.97 3.26 -14.61
C ASN A 100 10.78 4.79 -14.58
N VAL A 101 9.53 5.25 -14.60
CA VAL A 101 9.22 6.68 -14.55
C VAL A 101 9.20 7.16 -13.11
N GLY A 102 10.20 7.92 -12.71
CA GLY A 102 10.25 8.65 -11.45
C GLY A 102 9.76 10.09 -11.56
N LEU A 103 9.71 10.80 -10.43
CA LEU A 103 9.35 12.21 -10.36
C LEU A 103 10.39 12.98 -9.54
N LEU A 104 10.81 14.15 -10.03
CA LEU A 104 11.57 15.11 -9.25
C LEU A 104 10.71 16.34 -8.99
N LEU A 105 10.36 16.57 -7.72
CA LEU A 105 9.53 17.67 -7.27
C LEU A 105 10.41 18.79 -6.71
N MET A 106 10.54 19.88 -7.45
CA MET A 106 11.41 21.00 -7.12
C MET A 106 10.58 22.25 -6.80
N GLY A 107 11.09 23.09 -5.90
CA GLY A 107 10.51 24.38 -5.59
C GLY A 107 10.67 24.81 -4.14
N PRO A 108 10.28 26.05 -3.78
CA PRO A 108 10.44 26.59 -2.43
C PRO A 108 9.72 25.76 -1.35
N VAL A 109 10.11 25.99 -0.10
CA VAL A 109 9.41 25.43 1.07
C VAL A 109 7.94 25.87 1.05
N GLY A 110 7.02 24.98 1.46
CA GLY A 110 5.59 25.30 1.56
C GLY A 110 4.80 25.11 0.26
N THR A 111 5.41 24.71 -0.86
CA THR A 111 4.72 24.50 -2.15
C THR A 111 3.99 23.14 -2.27
N GLY A 112 3.91 22.37 -1.20
CA GLY A 112 3.15 21.10 -1.18
C GLY A 112 3.86 19.89 -1.79
N LYS A 113 5.18 19.94 -2.05
CA LYS A 113 5.93 18.82 -2.66
C LYS A 113 5.81 17.51 -1.85
N SER A 114 6.08 17.59 -0.55
CA SER A 114 5.99 16.43 0.36
C SER A 114 4.55 15.92 0.44
N PHE A 115 3.55 16.82 0.48
CA PHE A 115 2.13 16.43 0.43
C PHE A 115 1.79 15.67 -0.85
N PHE A 116 2.22 16.19 -2.00
CA PHE A 116 2.03 15.53 -3.30
C PHE A 116 2.64 14.12 -3.32
N ALA A 117 3.90 13.98 -2.86
CA ALA A 117 4.58 12.69 -2.78
C ALA A 117 3.89 11.73 -1.80
N GLY A 118 3.44 12.23 -0.65
CA GLY A 118 2.70 11.46 0.35
C GLY A 118 1.33 10.99 -0.14
N CYS A 119 0.63 11.80 -0.94
CA CYS A 119 -0.63 11.40 -1.59
C CYS A 119 -0.40 10.21 -2.54
N ILE A 120 0.65 10.25 -3.36
CA ILE A 120 1.01 9.12 -4.24
C ILE A 120 1.32 7.88 -3.39
N ALA A 121 2.12 8.03 -2.33
CA ALA A 121 2.47 6.93 -1.45
C ALA A 121 1.24 6.27 -0.84
N ASN A 122 0.32 7.05 -0.26
CA ASN A 122 -0.91 6.52 0.34
C ASN A 122 -1.79 5.80 -0.68
N ALA A 123 -2.03 6.41 -1.83
CA ALA A 123 -2.88 5.83 -2.86
C ALA A 123 -2.34 4.48 -3.36
N LEU A 124 -1.01 4.36 -3.56
CA LEU A 124 -0.39 3.10 -3.97
C LEU A 124 -0.41 2.04 -2.85
N LEU A 125 -0.20 2.45 -1.58
CA LEU A 125 -0.33 1.55 -0.42
C LEU A 125 -1.77 1.01 -0.28
N GLU A 126 -2.78 1.83 -0.56
CA GLU A 126 -4.19 1.44 -0.58
C GLU A 126 -4.50 0.46 -1.74
N GLN A 127 -3.83 0.60 -2.88
CA GLN A 127 -3.89 -0.38 -3.98
C GLN A 127 -3.12 -1.68 -3.72
N GLY A 128 -2.43 -1.80 -2.56
CA GLY A 128 -1.69 -3.00 -2.18
C GLY A 128 -0.20 -2.99 -2.56
N GLU A 129 0.27 -1.93 -3.22
CA GLU A 129 1.68 -1.81 -3.59
C GLU A 129 2.57 -1.52 -2.36
N ARG A 130 3.83 -1.92 -2.45
CA ARG A 130 4.83 -1.62 -1.43
C ARG A 130 5.52 -0.31 -1.77
N VAL A 131 5.39 0.68 -0.88
CA VAL A 131 6.03 1.99 -1.03
C VAL A 131 6.83 2.28 0.23
N MET A 132 8.02 2.88 0.07
CA MET A 132 8.79 3.44 1.17
C MET A 132 8.93 4.95 0.96
N MET A 133 8.47 5.73 1.94
CA MET A 133 8.70 7.17 2.00
C MET A 133 9.57 7.49 3.22
N THR A 134 10.71 8.12 2.98
CA THR A 134 11.70 8.48 3.99
C THR A 134 12.40 9.78 3.59
N ASN A 135 13.23 10.33 4.47
CA ASN A 135 14.15 11.40 4.12
C ASN A 135 15.60 10.90 4.19
N PHE A 136 16.48 11.61 3.47
CA PHE A 136 17.85 11.13 3.34
C PHE A 136 18.65 11.24 4.65
N SER A 137 18.36 12.24 5.49
CA SER A 137 18.99 12.37 6.81
C SER A 137 18.74 11.15 7.71
N ARG A 138 17.54 10.56 7.63
CA ARG A 138 17.22 9.33 8.35
C ARG A 138 17.99 8.13 7.80
N ILE A 139 18.12 8.01 6.48
CA ILE A 139 18.94 6.97 5.85
C ILE A 139 20.39 7.05 6.35
N LEU A 140 20.97 8.25 6.35
CA LEU A 140 22.33 8.48 6.86
C LEU A 140 22.46 8.12 8.35
N ASN A 141 21.51 8.50 9.18
CA ASN A 141 21.52 8.17 10.60
C ASN A 141 21.45 6.65 10.82
N GLU A 142 20.66 5.92 10.04
CA GLU A 142 20.64 4.46 10.10
C GLU A 142 22.00 3.86 9.70
N MET A 143 22.66 4.39 8.66
CA MET A 143 23.97 3.93 8.16
C MET A 143 25.14 4.26 9.09
N THR A 144 24.99 5.26 9.95
CA THR A 144 26.04 5.66 10.92
C THR A 144 25.91 4.97 12.27
N SER A 145 24.89 4.15 12.49
CA SER A 145 24.73 3.40 13.74
C SER A 145 25.81 2.32 13.88
N TYR A 146 26.25 2.03 15.13
CA TYR A 146 27.42 1.22 15.45
C TYR A 146 27.43 -0.21 14.85
N GLN A 147 26.28 -0.77 14.55
CA GLN A 147 26.15 -2.14 14.01
C GLN A 147 25.46 -2.17 12.64
N ALA A 148 25.42 -1.03 11.93
CA ALA A 148 24.70 -0.96 10.68
C ALA A 148 25.43 -1.67 9.55
N ASP A 149 24.80 -2.65 8.95
CA ASP A 149 25.18 -3.13 7.62
C ASP A 149 24.64 -2.16 6.56
N LYS A 150 25.51 -1.27 6.09
CA LYS A 150 25.17 -0.25 5.09
C LYS A 150 24.63 -0.86 3.80
N ASN A 151 25.20 -1.97 3.37
CA ASN A 151 24.79 -2.67 2.17
C ASN A 151 23.35 -3.22 2.33
N GLN A 152 23.06 -3.79 3.51
CA GLN A 152 21.71 -4.29 3.80
C GLN A 152 20.69 -3.16 3.86
N ILE A 153 21.05 -1.99 4.42
CA ILE A 153 20.16 -0.82 4.44
C ILE A 153 19.85 -0.36 3.02
N ILE A 154 20.87 -0.21 2.17
CA ILE A 154 20.68 0.15 0.76
C ILE A 154 19.80 -0.88 0.05
N GLN A 155 20.11 -2.17 0.18
CA GLN A 155 19.30 -3.23 -0.45
C GLN A 155 17.84 -3.18 -0.02
N ASN A 156 17.58 -3.02 1.28
CA ASN A 156 16.22 -2.91 1.80
C ASN A 156 15.45 -1.72 1.18
N LEU A 157 16.11 -0.57 0.97
CA LEU A 157 15.51 0.59 0.33
C LEU A 157 15.29 0.38 -1.17
N VAL A 158 16.27 -0.25 -1.84
CA VAL A 158 16.24 -0.46 -3.29
C VAL A 158 15.19 -1.50 -3.70
N ASP A 159 14.78 -2.39 -2.81
CA ASP A 159 13.82 -3.47 -3.12
C ASP A 159 12.34 -3.02 -3.07
N TYR A 160 12.07 -1.78 -2.68
CA TYR A 160 10.71 -1.25 -2.76
C TYR A 160 10.32 -0.93 -4.21
N PRO A 161 9.13 -1.34 -4.69
CA PRO A 161 8.63 -0.97 -6.01
C PRO A 161 8.68 0.54 -6.25
N LEU A 162 8.31 1.35 -5.23
CA LEU A 162 8.50 2.80 -5.23
C LEU A 162 9.25 3.23 -3.97
N LEU A 163 10.32 4.00 -4.16
CA LEU A 163 11.00 4.72 -3.10
C LEU A 163 10.72 6.23 -3.26
N ILE A 164 10.38 6.88 -2.17
CA ILE A 164 10.19 8.33 -2.10
C ILE A 164 11.21 8.88 -1.11
N ILE A 165 12.06 9.79 -1.57
CA ILE A 165 13.03 10.51 -0.74
C ILE A 165 12.56 11.95 -0.60
N ASP A 166 12.08 12.30 0.58
CA ASP A 166 11.59 13.64 0.89
C ASP A 166 12.75 14.53 1.35
N ASP A 167 12.72 15.80 0.92
CA ASP A 167 13.70 16.84 1.27
C ASP A 167 15.16 16.46 0.93
N LEU A 168 15.40 15.97 -0.29
CA LEU A 168 16.74 15.70 -0.79
C LEU A 168 17.52 17.01 -0.96
N GLY A 169 18.78 17.04 -0.50
CA GLY A 169 19.68 18.21 -0.60
C GLY A 169 19.76 19.06 0.68
N ILE A 170 19.10 18.64 1.77
CA ILE A 170 19.24 19.24 3.11
C ILE A 170 20.40 18.61 3.90
N GLU A 171 20.96 17.51 3.37
CA GLU A 171 22.04 16.75 3.99
C GLU A 171 23.29 17.63 4.18
N ARG A 172 24.00 17.40 5.28
CA ARG A 172 25.32 18.01 5.48
C ARG A 172 26.18 17.69 4.26
N ASN A 173 26.81 18.71 3.68
CA ASN A 173 27.75 18.59 2.54
C ASN A 173 29.00 17.78 2.95
N SER A 174 28.84 16.51 3.26
CA SER A 174 29.93 15.57 3.51
C SER A 174 30.09 14.65 2.30
N GLU A 175 31.32 14.34 1.94
CA GLU A 175 31.62 13.37 0.87
C GLU A 175 30.88 12.05 1.10
N PHE A 176 30.82 11.60 2.35
CA PHE A 176 30.09 10.40 2.73
C PHE A 176 28.58 10.50 2.38
N ALA A 177 27.92 11.61 2.73
CA ALA A 177 26.50 11.78 2.43
C ALA A 177 26.24 11.75 0.92
N LEU A 178 27.05 12.46 0.14
CA LEU A 178 26.95 12.48 -1.33
C LEU A 178 27.18 11.09 -1.94
N GLU A 179 28.15 10.34 -1.43
CA GLU A 179 28.40 8.97 -1.86
C GLU A 179 27.19 8.06 -1.60
N GLN A 180 26.56 8.16 -0.43
CA GLN A 180 25.40 7.33 -0.10
C GLN A 180 24.17 7.73 -0.93
N VAL A 181 23.95 9.02 -1.19
CA VAL A 181 22.89 9.49 -2.14
C VAL A 181 23.11 8.84 -3.51
N TYR A 182 24.34 8.94 -4.02
CA TYR A 182 24.69 8.35 -5.30
C TYR A 182 24.42 6.85 -5.32
N ASN A 183 24.88 6.11 -4.31
CA ASN A 183 24.72 4.66 -4.22
C ASN A 183 23.25 4.22 -4.22
N VAL A 184 22.37 4.95 -3.52
CA VAL A 184 20.93 4.66 -3.51
C VAL A 184 20.31 4.93 -4.88
N ILE A 185 20.61 6.08 -5.49
CA ILE A 185 20.04 6.46 -6.80
C ILE A 185 20.52 5.52 -7.89
N ASP A 186 21.84 5.25 -7.94
CA ASP A 186 22.45 4.38 -8.93
C ASP A 186 21.92 2.95 -8.84
N SER A 187 21.85 2.42 -7.62
CA SER A 187 21.29 1.08 -7.37
C SER A 187 19.84 0.96 -7.84
N ARG A 188 19.02 2.00 -7.66
CA ARG A 188 17.64 2.02 -8.16
C ARG A 188 17.58 2.13 -9.68
N TYR A 189 18.44 2.97 -10.27
CA TYR A 189 18.56 3.08 -11.71
C TYR A 189 18.92 1.73 -12.34
N CYS A 190 19.94 1.05 -11.79
CA CYS A 190 20.36 -0.27 -12.28
C CYS A 190 19.26 -1.34 -12.16
N LYS A 191 18.41 -1.27 -11.12
CA LYS A 191 17.27 -2.19 -10.94
C LYS A 191 16.02 -1.78 -11.72
N MET A 192 16.06 -0.67 -12.46
CA MET A 192 14.90 -0.14 -13.20
C MET A 192 13.68 0.06 -12.30
N LEU A 193 13.87 0.64 -11.11
CA LEU A 193 12.81 0.89 -10.12
C LEU A 193 12.61 2.40 -9.93
N PRO A 194 11.37 2.91 -10.09
CA PRO A 194 11.09 4.34 -10.04
C PRO A 194 11.40 4.96 -8.67
N LEU A 195 11.90 6.18 -8.71
CA LEU A 195 12.22 7.02 -7.56
C LEU A 195 11.44 8.32 -7.66
N ILE A 196 10.81 8.74 -6.55
CA ILE A 196 10.30 10.11 -6.40
C ILE A 196 11.22 10.82 -5.41
N ALA A 197 11.70 12.01 -5.77
CA ALA A 197 12.47 12.85 -4.89
C ALA A 197 11.83 14.24 -4.77
N THR A 198 11.80 14.80 -3.57
CA THR A 198 11.46 16.20 -3.36
C THR A 198 12.69 16.98 -2.95
N THR A 199 12.82 18.23 -3.38
CA THR A 199 13.96 19.08 -3.06
C THR A 199 13.55 20.56 -3.03
N ASN A 200 14.27 21.35 -2.24
CA ASN A 200 14.11 22.79 -2.14
C ASN A 200 15.15 23.56 -3.01
N LEU A 201 15.95 22.85 -3.79
CA LEU A 201 16.91 23.42 -4.73
C LEU A 201 16.22 24.12 -5.88
#